data_b257790103ca33d95251a45e7de6242d
#
_entry.id   b257790103ca33d95251a45e7de6242d
#
_cell.length_a   1.000
_cell.length_b   1.000
_cell.length_c   1.000
_cell.angle_alpha   90.00
_cell.angle_beta   90.00
_cell.angle_gamma   90.00
#
_symmetry.space_group_name_H-M   'P 1'
#
loop_
_entity.id
_entity.type
_entity.pdbx_description
1 polymer ?
#
loop_
_entity_poly.entity_id
_entity_poly.type
_entity_poly.pdbx_seq_one_letter_code
_entity_poly.pdbx_strand_id
1 'polypeptide(L)'
;MGRVGIICLIMLVQGCADGADLPPLEDARELVVLTRNTPTTYYFDGDRASGFDYALTRQFAQQHNMKLRIKVAFSLPELFSMLENGEGHVAVAGLSQSPGRDARFAASIPYLHQQALVVYKSGESRPRSLSDLMARDLVVVAGSAHVEMLTHLQASLPELTWREVHAADSLEVMQLVSEGLAELTIVDSVEFDIQQRLFPRLVAALELGNTTPVVWYLPKDAASEPALDKVNRFLAAAKQSGDLAHLERLHFGQFEHASRLGSLTFQRKMRSELPQWQSLMAQVAREYQMDWRLLAAMAYQESHWDPSATSHTGVRGMMMLTQVTAEELGVDDRTDAGESLRGGARFFKDLLRRLPADIAQPDRTSMALAAYTIGMGHLEDARVLTEKSGGDPHLWPDVRAHLPKLQNPDIFPMTRFGFAEGNQAVTYVDNIRHYEGILTLESLPTSRLSPPIEVDALLPEHLRGTPLPVL
;
A
#
# COMPACT_ATOMS: atom_id res chain seq x y z
N MET A 1 -7.28 -77.49 18.67
CA MET A 1 -8.36 -76.70 18.09
C MET A 1 -8.39 -75.34 18.83
N GLY A 2 -7.62 -74.38 18.39
CA GLY A 2 -7.56 -73.05 18.98
C GLY A 2 -8.26 -72.06 18.07
N ARG A 3 -9.21 -71.36 18.62
CA ARG A 3 -9.90 -70.25 17.94
C ARG A 3 -9.11 -68.95 18.17
N VAL A 4 -8.56 -68.41 17.09
CA VAL A 4 -7.96 -67.07 17.06
C VAL A 4 -9.09 -66.06 16.84
N GLY A 5 -9.35 -65.24 17.85
CA GLY A 5 -10.27 -64.13 17.73
C GLY A 5 -9.54 -62.90 17.12
N ILE A 6 -10.01 -62.45 15.97
CA ILE A 6 -9.57 -61.19 15.33
C ILE A 6 -10.37 -60.05 15.97
N ILE A 7 -9.68 -59.22 16.75
CA ILE A 7 -10.24 -57.95 17.24
C ILE A 7 -10.03 -56.89 16.12
N CYS A 8 -11.08 -56.54 15.42
CA CYS A 8 -11.10 -55.36 14.54
C CYS A 8 -11.12 -54.09 15.38
N LEU A 9 -9.99 -53.38 15.41
CA LEU A 9 -9.88 -52.08 15.98
C LEU A 9 -10.46 -51.05 14.97
N ILE A 10 -11.70 -50.64 15.18
CA ILE A 10 -12.32 -49.57 14.42
C ILE A 10 -11.71 -48.25 14.91
N MET A 11 -10.72 -47.70 14.15
CA MET A 11 -10.31 -46.31 14.32
C MET A 11 -11.44 -45.41 13.84
N LEU A 12 -12.14 -44.81 14.77
CA LEU A 12 -12.99 -43.66 14.52
C LEU A 12 -12.09 -42.48 14.12
N VAL A 13 -11.99 -42.22 12.82
CA VAL A 13 -11.47 -40.97 12.29
C VAL A 13 -12.55 -39.92 12.65
N GLN A 14 -12.36 -39.21 13.75
CA GLN A 14 -13.06 -37.95 14.00
C GLN A 14 -12.57 -36.97 12.94
N GLY A 15 -13.35 -36.80 11.87
CA GLY A 15 -13.23 -35.66 10.98
C GLY A 15 -13.46 -34.40 11.82
N CYS A 16 -12.43 -33.59 11.96
CA CYS A 16 -12.61 -32.22 12.47
C CYS A 16 -13.55 -31.49 11.50
N ALA A 17 -14.81 -31.36 11.91
CA ALA A 17 -15.67 -30.33 11.34
C ALA A 17 -15.08 -28.99 11.81
N ASP A 18 -14.51 -28.22 10.89
CA ASP A 18 -14.11 -26.83 11.09
C ASP A 18 -15.35 -25.92 11.22
N GLY A 19 -16.13 -26.14 12.26
CA GLY A 19 -17.35 -25.42 12.56
C GLY A 19 -17.47 -25.10 14.05
N ALA A 20 -16.36 -24.89 14.76
CA ALA A 20 -16.42 -24.35 16.10
C ALA A 20 -16.62 -22.83 15.99
N ASP A 21 -17.76 -22.35 16.53
CA ASP A 21 -18.01 -20.92 16.73
C ASP A 21 -16.79 -20.27 17.37
N LEU A 22 -16.33 -19.15 16.83
CA LEU A 22 -15.22 -18.41 17.42
C LEU A 22 -15.62 -17.94 18.83
N PRO A 23 -14.75 -18.11 19.85
CA PRO A 23 -15.04 -17.55 21.16
C PRO A 23 -15.17 -16.02 21.06
N PRO A 24 -15.96 -15.38 21.91
CA PRO A 24 -16.01 -13.92 21.97
C PRO A 24 -14.59 -13.33 22.07
N LEU A 25 -14.35 -12.19 21.44
CA LEU A 25 -13.02 -11.55 21.35
C LEU A 25 -12.39 -11.33 22.74
N GLU A 26 -13.20 -11.16 23.78
CA GLU A 26 -12.75 -10.97 25.16
C GLU A 26 -12.04 -12.19 25.74
N ASP A 27 -12.51 -13.37 25.38
CA ASP A 27 -12.00 -14.66 25.85
C ASP A 27 -11.01 -15.29 24.85
N ALA A 28 -10.88 -14.67 23.67
CA ALA A 28 -10.07 -15.21 22.57
C ALA A 28 -8.56 -14.99 22.82
N ARG A 29 -7.78 -16.05 22.60
CA ARG A 29 -6.31 -15.97 22.55
C ARG A 29 -5.79 -15.65 21.16
N GLU A 30 -6.67 -15.65 20.18
CA GLU A 30 -6.37 -15.38 18.76
C GLU A 30 -7.37 -14.37 18.22
N LEU A 31 -6.86 -13.31 17.59
CA LEU A 31 -7.67 -12.36 16.84
C LEU A 31 -7.79 -12.87 15.41
N VAL A 32 -9.00 -13.20 14.98
CA VAL A 32 -9.30 -13.57 13.60
C VAL A 32 -9.82 -12.35 12.87
N VAL A 33 -9.04 -11.84 11.91
CA VAL A 33 -9.35 -10.65 11.11
C VAL A 33 -9.76 -11.09 9.70
N LEU A 34 -10.91 -10.64 9.28
CA LEU A 34 -11.36 -10.75 7.89
C LEU A 34 -10.88 -9.54 7.10
N THR A 35 -10.18 -9.78 6.02
CA THR A 35 -9.61 -8.71 5.19
C THR A 35 -9.63 -9.07 3.70
N ARG A 36 -9.14 -8.16 2.87
CA ARG A 36 -8.94 -8.38 1.43
C ARG A 36 -7.47 -8.28 1.08
N ASN A 37 -7.08 -8.94 0.00
CA ASN A 37 -5.73 -8.82 -0.54
C ASN A 37 -5.66 -7.61 -1.48
N THR A 38 -5.30 -6.45 -0.93
CA THR A 38 -5.09 -5.21 -1.69
C THR A 38 -3.83 -4.49 -1.20
N PRO A 39 -3.22 -3.61 -2.02
CA PRO A 39 -2.02 -2.86 -1.61
C PRO A 39 -2.21 -1.99 -0.36
N THR A 40 -3.44 -1.61 -0.02
CA THR A 40 -3.77 -0.77 1.12
C THR A 40 -4.03 -1.57 2.39
N THR A 41 -4.55 -2.79 2.28
CA THR A 41 -5.09 -3.54 3.42
C THR A 41 -4.13 -4.62 3.90
N TYR A 42 -3.94 -5.67 3.09
CA TYR A 42 -3.11 -6.81 3.41
C TYR A 42 -2.54 -7.44 2.13
N TYR A 43 -1.24 -7.66 2.10
CA TYR A 43 -0.56 -8.32 1.00
C TYR A 43 0.73 -8.99 1.48
N PHE A 44 1.28 -9.88 0.66
CA PHE A 44 2.61 -10.42 0.89
C PHE A 44 3.65 -9.65 0.09
N ASP A 45 4.70 -9.20 0.76
CA ASP A 45 5.91 -8.65 0.18
C ASP A 45 7.02 -9.68 0.35
N GLY A 46 7.24 -10.49 -0.67
CA GLY A 46 8.03 -11.71 -0.55
C GLY A 46 7.38 -12.66 0.46
N ASP A 47 8.11 -13.00 1.53
CA ASP A 47 7.62 -13.88 2.61
C ASP A 47 7.01 -13.11 3.78
N ARG A 48 6.89 -11.77 3.69
CA ARG A 48 6.41 -10.94 4.79
C ARG A 48 5.02 -10.39 4.51
N ALA A 49 4.14 -10.57 5.48
CA ALA A 49 2.84 -9.90 5.45
C ALA A 49 3.02 -8.39 5.69
N SER A 50 2.34 -7.58 4.89
CA SER A 50 2.38 -6.13 4.91
C SER A 50 0.99 -5.54 4.63
N GLY A 51 0.87 -4.23 4.69
CA GLY A 51 -0.36 -3.46 4.48
C GLY A 51 -0.71 -2.63 5.70
N PHE A 52 -1.40 -1.52 5.48
CA PHE A 52 -1.77 -0.58 6.56
C PHE A 52 -2.71 -1.24 7.57
N ASP A 53 -3.80 -1.84 7.09
CA ASP A 53 -4.77 -2.50 7.96
C ASP A 53 -4.15 -3.70 8.71
N TYR A 54 -3.27 -4.44 8.03
CA TYR A 54 -2.50 -5.51 8.68
C TYR A 54 -1.61 -4.97 9.80
N ALA A 55 -0.88 -3.88 9.56
CA ALA A 55 -0.01 -3.29 10.57
C ALA A 55 -0.80 -2.82 11.78
N LEU A 56 -1.95 -2.17 11.57
CA LEU A 56 -2.83 -1.68 12.63
C LEU A 56 -3.45 -2.85 13.43
N THR A 57 -3.95 -3.89 12.76
CA THR A 57 -4.50 -5.08 13.43
C THR A 57 -3.44 -5.88 14.18
N ARG A 58 -2.21 -5.91 13.67
CA ARG A 58 -1.08 -6.54 14.36
C ARG A 58 -0.73 -5.80 15.65
N GLN A 59 -0.73 -4.46 15.65
CA GLN A 59 -0.53 -3.66 16.86
C GLN A 59 -1.62 -3.93 17.90
N PHE A 60 -2.89 -3.98 17.48
CA PHE A 60 -4.01 -4.33 18.35
C PHE A 60 -3.81 -5.72 18.97
N ALA A 61 -3.51 -6.74 18.17
CA ALA A 61 -3.29 -8.10 18.65
C ALA A 61 -2.11 -8.18 19.66
N GLN A 62 -1.00 -7.48 19.35
CA GLN A 62 0.17 -7.41 20.24
C GLN A 62 -0.14 -6.74 21.57
N GLN A 63 -0.85 -5.61 21.55
CA GLN A 63 -1.24 -4.88 22.77
C GLN A 63 -2.13 -5.72 23.70
N HIS A 64 -2.92 -6.63 23.13
CA HIS A 64 -3.83 -7.50 23.87
C HIS A 64 -3.30 -8.93 24.06
N ASN A 65 -2.00 -9.19 23.76
CA ASN A 65 -1.37 -10.51 23.88
C ASN A 65 -2.10 -11.62 23.10
N MET A 66 -2.68 -11.28 21.94
CA MET A 66 -3.38 -12.21 21.08
C MET A 66 -2.48 -12.65 19.91
N LYS A 67 -2.66 -13.87 19.42
CA LYS A 67 -2.14 -14.27 18.11
C LYS A 67 -3.01 -13.64 17.02
N LEU A 68 -2.38 -13.17 15.93
CA LEU A 68 -3.11 -12.64 14.78
C LEU A 68 -3.28 -13.75 13.74
N ARG A 69 -4.53 -14.00 13.34
CA ARG A 69 -4.87 -14.84 12.18
C ARG A 69 -5.64 -14.01 11.16
N ILE A 70 -5.12 -13.98 9.94
CA ILE A 70 -5.76 -13.29 8.82
C ILE A 70 -6.53 -14.31 7.99
N LYS A 71 -7.79 -14.02 7.69
CA LYS A 71 -8.60 -14.69 6.68
C LYS A 71 -8.87 -13.69 5.56
N VAL A 72 -8.49 -14.05 4.35
CA VAL A 72 -8.65 -13.22 3.17
C VAL A 72 -9.94 -13.61 2.46
N ALA A 73 -10.84 -12.65 2.31
CA ALA A 73 -12.04 -12.80 1.49
C ALA A 73 -11.72 -12.45 0.03
N PHE A 74 -12.33 -13.16 -0.89
CA PHE A 74 -12.16 -12.93 -2.32
C PHE A 74 -12.89 -11.66 -2.80
N SER A 75 -14.03 -11.34 -2.20
CA SER A 75 -14.85 -10.18 -2.54
C SER A 75 -15.42 -9.49 -1.29
N LEU A 76 -15.91 -8.25 -1.44
CA LEU A 76 -16.60 -7.55 -0.35
C LEU A 76 -17.87 -8.27 0.11
N PRO A 77 -18.75 -8.78 -0.79
CA PRO A 77 -19.90 -9.58 -0.36
C PRO A 77 -19.51 -10.80 0.47
N GLU A 78 -18.46 -11.53 0.07
CA GLU A 78 -17.95 -12.67 0.83
C GLU A 78 -17.41 -12.25 2.19
N LEU A 79 -16.63 -11.17 2.25
CA LEU A 79 -16.09 -10.66 3.52
C LEU A 79 -17.21 -10.41 4.54
N PHE A 80 -18.28 -9.76 4.12
CA PHE A 80 -19.42 -9.49 5.00
C PHE A 80 -20.24 -10.75 5.33
N SER A 81 -20.36 -11.69 4.40
CA SER A 81 -20.97 -12.99 4.65
C SER A 81 -20.16 -13.79 5.70
N MET A 82 -18.84 -13.81 5.57
CA MET A 82 -17.95 -14.45 6.56
C MET A 82 -18.11 -13.81 7.95
N LEU A 83 -18.27 -12.48 8.02
CA LEU A 83 -18.49 -11.79 9.29
C LEU A 83 -19.84 -12.16 9.92
N GLU A 84 -20.90 -12.23 9.11
CA GLU A 84 -22.23 -12.68 9.57
C GLU A 84 -22.24 -14.13 10.05
N ASN A 85 -21.46 -14.99 9.40
CA ASN A 85 -21.33 -16.40 9.77
C ASN A 85 -20.41 -16.62 10.99
N GLY A 86 -19.87 -15.56 11.61
CA GLY A 86 -18.99 -15.70 12.77
C GLY A 86 -17.62 -16.28 12.44
N GLU A 87 -17.18 -16.21 11.18
CA GLU A 87 -15.88 -16.74 10.76
C GLU A 87 -14.68 -15.86 11.12
N GLY A 88 -14.93 -14.65 11.59
CA GLY A 88 -13.96 -13.68 12.08
C GLY A 88 -14.51 -12.83 13.19
N HIS A 89 -13.64 -12.30 14.04
CA HIS A 89 -14.01 -11.37 15.10
C HIS A 89 -14.27 -9.97 14.56
N VAL A 90 -13.56 -9.59 13.50
CA VAL A 90 -13.60 -8.23 12.95
C VAL A 90 -13.27 -8.25 11.46
N ALA A 91 -13.94 -7.39 10.71
CA ALA A 91 -13.64 -7.10 9.31
C ALA A 91 -12.86 -5.78 9.21
N VAL A 92 -11.66 -5.84 8.61
CA VAL A 92 -10.75 -4.70 8.44
C VAL A 92 -10.16 -4.76 7.03
N ALA A 93 -10.66 -3.93 6.13
CA ALA A 93 -10.30 -3.95 4.71
C ALA A 93 -10.53 -2.59 4.03
N GLY A 94 -10.11 -1.49 4.67
CA GLY A 94 -10.35 -0.14 4.14
C GLY A 94 -11.84 0.19 3.99
N LEU A 95 -12.68 -0.31 4.89
CA LEU A 95 -14.13 -0.32 4.73
C LEU A 95 -14.75 1.06 5.01
N SER A 96 -15.24 1.72 3.96
CA SER A 96 -16.06 2.92 4.07
C SER A 96 -17.32 2.63 4.88
N GLN A 97 -17.63 3.49 5.85
CA GLN A 97 -18.87 3.42 6.60
C GLN A 97 -20.07 3.74 5.69
N SER A 98 -21.16 2.97 5.81
CA SER A 98 -22.38 3.21 5.07
C SER A 98 -23.62 2.79 5.87
N PRO A 99 -24.78 3.45 5.65
CA PRO A 99 -26.02 3.13 6.36
C PRO A 99 -26.43 1.65 6.24
N GLY A 100 -26.27 1.04 5.07
CA GLY A 100 -26.62 -0.35 4.84
C GLY A 100 -25.74 -1.31 5.64
N ARG A 101 -24.44 -1.00 5.78
CA ARG A 101 -23.53 -1.79 6.62
C ARG A 101 -23.80 -1.57 8.11
N ASP A 102 -24.04 -0.33 8.54
CA ASP A 102 -24.35 0.00 9.94
C ASP A 102 -25.66 -0.62 10.42
N ALA A 103 -26.60 -0.90 9.52
CA ALA A 103 -27.81 -1.64 9.85
C ALA A 103 -27.52 -3.10 10.25
N ARG A 104 -26.48 -3.71 9.70
CA ARG A 104 -26.12 -5.13 9.86
C ARG A 104 -24.99 -5.38 10.84
N PHE A 105 -24.04 -4.46 10.95
CA PHE A 105 -22.78 -4.60 11.69
C PHE A 105 -22.57 -3.44 12.65
N ALA A 106 -21.73 -3.67 13.65
CA ALA A 106 -21.29 -2.63 14.58
C ALA A 106 -20.01 -1.97 14.05
N ALA A 107 -20.08 -0.66 13.77
CA ALA A 107 -18.94 0.10 13.29
C ALA A 107 -18.09 0.64 14.44
N SER A 108 -16.77 0.58 14.32
CA SER A 108 -15.84 1.24 15.24
C SER A 108 -15.86 2.77 15.06
N ILE A 109 -15.14 3.49 15.92
CA ILE A 109 -14.77 4.88 15.62
C ILE A 109 -13.89 4.92 14.35
N PRO A 110 -13.93 6.02 13.57
CA PRO A 110 -13.14 6.14 12.37
C PRO A 110 -11.63 6.16 12.66
N TYR A 111 -10.88 5.40 11.88
CA TYR A 111 -9.41 5.44 11.91
C TYR A 111 -8.80 6.17 10.70
N LEU A 112 -9.55 6.28 9.61
CA LEU A 112 -9.23 7.08 8.41
C LEU A 112 -10.48 7.80 7.90
N HIS A 113 -10.27 8.72 6.95
CA HIS A 113 -11.32 9.32 6.13
C HIS A 113 -10.88 9.28 4.67
N GLN A 114 -11.81 9.00 3.78
CA GLN A 114 -11.54 8.94 2.35
C GLN A 114 -12.67 9.58 1.54
N GLN A 115 -12.36 9.96 0.29
CA GLN A 115 -13.28 10.61 -0.63
C GLN A 115 -13.56 9.66 -1.79
N ALA A 116 -14.81 9.46 -2.17
CA ALA A 116 -15.15 8.74 -3.39
C ALA A 116 -14.83 9.62 -4.62
N LEU A 117 -14.01 9.09 -5.54
CA LEU A 117 -13.52 9.79 -6.72
C LEU A 117 -14.04 9.13 -7.99
N VAL A 118 -14.66 9.91 -8.87
CA VAL A 118 -14.91 9.49 -10.25
C VAL A 118 -13.60 9.59 -11.03
N VAL A 119 -13.16 8.47 -11.57
CA VAL A 119 -11.89 8.36 -12.30
C VAL A 119 -12.16 8.07 -13.77
N TYR A 120 -11.42 8.75 -14.64
CA TYR A 120 -11.47 8.62 -16.08
C TYR A 120 -10.07 8.61 -16.70
N LYS A 121 -9.96 8.22 -17.97
CA LYS A 121 -8.69 8.22 -18.70
C LYS A 121 -8.41 9.58 -19.32
N SER A 122 -7.26 10.17 -19.03
CA SER A 122 -6.80 11.43 -19.61
C SER A 122 -6.72 11.33 -21.13
N GLY A 123 -7.31 12.31 -21.81
CA GLY A 123 -7.48 12.33 -23.26
C GLY A 123 -8.91 11.98 -23.71
N GLU A 124 -9.70 11.36 -22.84
CA GLU A 124 -11.12 11.14 -23.04
C GLU A 124 -11.98 12.32 -22.51
N SER A 125 -13.27 12.28 -22.78
CA SER A 125 -14.21 13.31 -22.30
C SER A 125 -14.28 13.30 -20.78
N ARG A 126 -13.86 14.39 -20.14
CA ARG A 126 -13.91 14.57 -18.68
C ARG A 126 -15.33 14.80 -18.20
N PRO A 127 -15.89 14.00 -17.30
CA PRO A 127 -17.13 14.33 -16.62
C PRO A 127 -16.93 15.55 -15.71
N ARG A 128 -17.90 16.49 -15.73
CA ARG A 128 -17.86 17.75 -14.97
C ARG A 128 -18.97 17.86 -13.94
N SER A 129 -19.99 16.99 -14.06
CA SER A 129 -21.16 16.95 -13.21
C SER A 129 -21.66 15.51 -13.05
N LEU A 130 -22.55 15.29 -12.09
CA LEU A 130 -23.20 13.99 -11.90
C LEU A 130 -24.02 13.55 -13.12
N SER A 131 -24.63 14.50 -13.84
CA SER A 131 -25.37 14.22 -15.07
C SER A 131 -24.49 13.69 -16.20
N ASP A 132 -23.20 14.02 -16.20
CA ASP A 132 -22.26 13.50 -17.20
C ASP A 132 -21.89 12.02 -16.99
N LEU A 133 -22.30 11.43 -15.86
CA LEU A 133 -22.14 10.00 -15.60
C LEU A 133 -23.22 9.17 -16.30
N MET A 134 -24.37 9.78 -16.61
CA MET A 134 -25.45 9.13 -17.33
C MET A 134 -25.00 8.78 -18.76
N ALA A 135 -25.46 7.67 -19.27
CA ALA A 135 -25.09 7.14 -20.61
C ALA A 135 -23.58 6.85 -20.81
N ARG A 136 -22.80 6.76 -19.72
CA ARG A 136 -21.40 6.36 -19.75
C ARG A 136 -21.24 4.94 -19.18
N ASP A 137 -20.27 4.18 -19.70
CA ASP A 137 -19.92 2.87 -19.11
C ASP A 137 -19.17 3.08 -17.81
N LEU A 138 -19.94 3.16 -16.71
CA LEU A 138 -19.44 3.29 -15.35
C LEU A 138 -19.33 1.91 -14.70
N VAL A 139 -18.13 1.57 -14.23
CA VAL A 139 -17.87 0.32 -13.49
C VAL A 139 -17.54 0.59 -12.04
N VAL A 140 -17.99 -0.26 -11.15
CA VAL A 140 -17.67 -0.20 -9.70
C VAL A 140 -17.46 -1.59 -9.14
N VAL A 141 -16.77 -1.69 -8.03
CA VAL A 141 -16.58 -2.95 -7.30
C VAL A 141 -17.90 -3.37 -6.67
N ALA A 142 -18.34 -4.60 -6.95
CA ALA A 142 -19.56 -5.17 -6.40
C ALA A 142 -19.56 -5.17 -4.86
N GLY A 143 -20.69 -4.79 -4.26
CA GLY A 143 -20.85 -4.70 -2.81
C GLY A 143 -20.04 -3.61 -2.13
N SER A 144 -19.43 -2.70 -2.89
CA SER A 144 -18.75 -1.52 -2.33
C SER A 144 -19.76 -0.48 -1.80
N ALA A 145 -19.33 0.43 -0.95
CA ALA A 145 -20.12 1.57 -0.51
C ALA A 145 -20.51 2.48 -1.69
N HIS A 146 -19.78 2.42 -2.80
CA HIS A 146 -20.09 3.17 -4.02
C HIS A 146 -21.37 2.68 -4.68
N VAL A 147 -21.68 1.37 -4.63
CA VAL A 147 -22.97 0.81 -5.13
C VAL A 147 -24.14 1.40 -4.35
N GLU A 148 -24.04 1.46 -3.02
CA GLU A 148 -25.06 2.06 -2.16
C GLU A 148 -25.22 3.57 -2.45
N MET A 149 -24.12 4.29 -2.61
CA MET A 149 -24.11 5.71 -2.99
C MET A 149 -24.78 5.94 -4.35
N LEU A 150 -24.44 5.14 -5.37
CA LEU A 150 -25.02 5.23 -6.70
C LEU A 150 -26.53 4.90 -6.69
N THR A 151 -26.94 3.89 -5.92
CA THR A 151 -28.36 3.54 -5.73
C THR A 151 -29.12 4.72 -5.11
N HIS A 152 -28.53 5.42 -4.16
CA HIS A 152 -29.14 6.61 -3.58
C HIS A 152 -29.22 7.77 -4.59
N LEU A 153 -28.17 8.00 -5.37
CA LEU A 153 -28.14 9.02 -6.41
C LEU A 153 -29.15 8.73 -7.54
N GLN A 154 -29.39 7.47 -7.85
CA GLN A 154 -30.36 7.06 -8.87
C GLN A 154 -31.79 7.53 -8.56
N ALA A 155 -32.13 7.75 -7.27
CA ALA A 155 -33.42 8.32 -6.89
C ALA A 155 -33.63 9.75 -7.47
N SER A 156 -32.56 10.51 -7.66
CA SER A 156 -32.58 11.86 -8.27
C SER A 156 -32.14 11.87 -9.74
N LEU A 157 -31.43 10.82 -10.18
CA LEU A 157 -30.94 10.64 -11.54
C LEU A 157 -31.35 9.24 -12.06
N PRO A 158 -32.62 9.06 -12.47
CA PRO A 158 -33.16 7.73 -12.81
C PRO A 158 -32.45 7.04 -14.00
N GLU A 159 -31.81 7.80 -14.87
CA GLU A 159 -31.05 7.28 -16.02
C GLU A 159 -29.60 6.88 -15.66
N LEU A 160 -29.18 7.07 -14.42
CA LEU A 160 -27.86 6.66 -13.96
C LEU A 160 -27.81 5.14 -13.91
N THR A 161 -26.87 4.57 -14.65
CA THR A 161 -26.62 3.12 -14.68
C THR A 161 -25.15 2.85 -14.43
N TRP A 162 -24.86 1.68 -13.89
CA TRP A 162 -23.48 1.21 -13.68
C TRP A 162 -23.42 -0.30 -13.82
N ARG A 163 -22.21 -0.79 -14.00
CA ARG A 163 -21.91 -2.21 -14.05
C ARG A 163 -21.08 -2.59 -12.83
N GLU A 164 -21.53 -3.58 -12.07
CA GLU A 164 -20.78 -4.12 -10.94
C GLU A 164 -19.80 -5.19 -11.40
N VAL A 165 -18.54 -5.06 -10.98
CA VAL A 165 -17.48 -6.03 -11.25
C VAL A 165 -17.29 -6.89 -10.00
N HIS A 166 -17.71 -8.15 -10.12
CA HIS A 166 -17.62 -9.12 -9.04
C HIS A 166 -16.18 -9.62 -8.88
N ALA A 167 -15.80 -9.95 -7.65
CA ALA A 167 -14.48 -10.43 -7.32
C ALA A 167 -13.32 -9.47 -7.68
N ALA A 168 -13.66 -8.21 -7.95
CA ALA A 168 -12.71 -7.14 -8.25
C ALA A 168 -12.33 -6.34 -7.00
N ASP A 169 -11.23 -5.62 -7.11
CA ASP A 169 -10.86 -4.51 -6.23
C ASP A 169 -10.72 -3.22 -7.05
N SER A 170 -10.30 -2.13 -6.38
CA SER A 170 -10.05 -0.85 -7.03
C SER A 170 -9.01 -0.93 -8.14
N LEU A 171 -7.97 -1.78 -7.99
CA LEU A 171 -6.93 -1.97 -9.00
C LEU A 171 -7.52 -2.48 -10.32
N GLU A 172 -8.40 -3.47 -10.25
CA GLU A 172 -9.01 -4.09 -11.43
C GLU A 172 -9.95 -3.13 -12.16
N VAL A 173 -10.82 -2.42 -11.43
CA VAL A 173 -11.72 -1.45 -12.07
C VAL A 173 -10.95 -0.26 -12.66
N MET A 174 -9.84 0.17 -12.04
CA MET A 174 -8.93 1.15 -12.62
C MET A 174 -8.23 0.62 -13.87
N GLN A 175 -7.84 -0.65 -13.89
CA GLN A 175 -7.27 -1.29 -15.07
C GLN A 175 -8.25 -1.29 -16.23
N LEU A 176 -9.53 -1.65 -16.01
CA LEU A 176 -10.57 -1.62 -17.05
C LEU A 176 -10.67 -0.24 -17.71
N VAL A 177 -10.65 0.84 -16.91
CA VAL A 177 -10.66 2.22 -17.46
C VAL A 177 -9.36 2.55 -18.19
N SER A 178 -8.22 2.14 -17.65
CA SER A 178 -6.92 2.37 -18.29
C SER A 178 -6.81 1.71 -19.67
N GLU A 179 -7.37 0.51 -19.80
CA GLU A 179 -7.39 -0.27 -21.05
C GLU A 179 -8.49 0.17 -22.02
N GLY A 180 -9.44 1.00 -21.57
CA GLY A 180 -10.58 1.47 -22.37
C GLY A 180 -11.71 0.45 -22.47
N LEU A 181 -11.75 -0.53 -21.54
CA LEU A 181 -12.82 -1.51 -21.38
C LEU A 181 -13.98 -1.00 -20.51
N ALA A 182 -13.80 0.18 -19.93
CA ALA A 182 -14.80 1.01 -19.27
C ALA A 182 -14.42 2.47 -19.46
N GLU A 183 -15.39 3.38 -19.37
CA GLU A 183 -15.12 4.82 -19.50
C GLU A 183 -14.82 5.49 -18.17
N LEU A 184 -15.50 5.04 -17.11
CA LEU A 184 -15.43 5.61 -15.77
C LEU A 184 -15.38 4.52 -14.71
N THR A 185 -14.77 4.84 -13.57
CA THR A 185 -14.91 4.07 -12.35
C THR A 185 -15.03 5.00 -11.14
N ILE A 186 -15.49 4.46 -10.00
CA ILE A 186 -15.46 5.14 -8.72
C ILE A 186 -14.55 4.35 -7.79
N VAL A 187 -13.58 5.03 -7.19
CA VAL A 187 -12.63 4.47 -6.23
C VAL A 187 -12.43 5.43 -5.06
N ASP A 188 -12.01 4.92 -3.94
CA ASP A 188 -11.67 5.74 -2.78
C ASP A 188 -10.32 6.45 -2.97
N SER A 189 -10.19 7.68 -2.45
CA SER A 189 -9.02 8.54 -2.64
C SER A 189 -7.72 7.88 -2.20
N VAL A 190 -7.71 7.17 -1.06
CA VAL A 190 -6.52 6.47 -0.55
C VAL A 190 -6.04 5.40 -1.53
N GLU A 191 -6.96 4.61 -2.08
CA GLU A 191 -6.62 3.60 -3.08
C GLU A 191 -6.18 4.22 -4.40
N PHE A 192 -6.87 5.29 -4.84
CA PHE A 192 -6.50 6.03 -6.04
C PHE A 192 -5.08 6.59 -5.96
N ASP A 193 -4.74 7.28 -4.88
CA ASP A 193 -3.44 7.92 -4.70
C ASP A 193 -2.28 6.91 -4.76
N ILE A 194 -2.49 5.72 -4.22
CA ILE A 194 -1.49 4.65 -4.27
C ILE A 194 -1.41 4.03 -5.66
N GLN A 195 -2.56 3.67 -6.24
CA GLN A 195 -2.62 2.86 -7.46
C GLN A 195 -2.49 3.68 -8.75
N GLN A 196 -2.75 5.00 -8.70
CA GLN A 196 -2.60 5.90 -9.86
C GLN A 196 -1.21 5.80 -10.52
N ARG A 197 -0.20 5.42 -9.76
CA ARG A 197 1.18 5.23 -10.25
C ARG A 197 1.29 4.14 -11.31
N LEU A 198 0.49 3.08 -11.16
CA LEU A 198 0.37 2.03 -12.17
C LEU A 198 -0.39 2.51 -13.40
N PHE A 199 -1.25 3.53 -13.22
CA PHE A 199 -2.12 4.06 -14.26
C PHE A 199 -1.94 5.59 -14.43
N PRO A 200 -0.78 6.08 -14.91
CA PRO A 200 -0.48 7.51 -14.96
C PRO A 200 -1.43 8.33 -15.84
N ARG A 201 -2.21 7.68 -16.70
CA ARG A 201 -3.23 8.32 -17.53
C ARG A 201 -4.59 8.44 -16.85
N LEU A 202 -4.80 7.77 -15.72
CA LEU A 202 -6.05 7.92 -14.95
C LEU A 202 -6.02 9.21 -14.13
N VAL A 203 -7.15 9.87 -14.07
CA VAL A 203 -7.32 11.17 -13.42
C VAL A 203 -8.64 11.20 -12.69
N ALA A 204 -8.65 11.74 -11.47
CA ALA A 204 -9.89 12.08 -10.78
C ALA A 204 -10.57 13.26 -11.48
N ALA A 205 -11.84 13.09 -11.82
CA ALA A 205 -12.67 14.08 -12.48
C ALA A 205 -13.55 14.85 -11.49
N LEU A 206 -14.22 14.11 -10.60
CA LEU A 206 -15.19 14.59 -9.63
C LEU A 206 -14.97 13.91 -8.29
N GLU A 207 -15.29 14.62 -7.22
CA GLU A 207 -15.46 14.07 -5.89
C GLU A 207 -16.97 13.84 -5.65
N LEU A 208 -17.34 12.68 -5.12
CA LEU A 208 -18.73 12.33 -4.85
C LEU A 208 -19.03 12.41 -3.36
N GLY A 209 -20.05 13.19 -3.01
CA GLY A 209 -20.48 13.35 -1.62
C GLY A 209 -19.44 14.02 -0.72
N ASN A 210 -19.54 13.77 0.57
CA ASN A 210 -18.58 14.19 1.59
C ASN A 210 -17.54 13.11 1.83
N THR A 211 -16.46 13.45 2.53
CA THR A 211 -15.51 12.46 3.04
C THR A 211 -16.22 11.43 3.88
N THR A 212 -15.91 10.16 3.63
CA THR A 212 -16.52 9.00 4.28
C THR A 212 -15.56 8.44 5.34
N PRO A 213 -16.03 8.16 6.57
CA PRO A 213 -15.25 7.48 7.58
C PRO A 213 -14.87 6.07 7.13
N VAL A 214 -13.65 5.63 7.48
CA VAL A 214 -13.19 4.24 7.35
C VAL A 214 -13.17 3.62 8.73
N VAL A 215 -13.82 2.46 8.87
CA VAL A 215 -14.10 1.82 10.16
C VAL A 215 -13.77 0.34 10.14
N TRP A 216 -13.61 -0.25 11.33
CA TRP A 216 -13.66 -1.69 11.51
C TRP A 216 -15.11 -2.09 11.75
N TYR A 217 -15.52 -3.21 11.17
CA TYR A 217 -16.85 -3.79 11.40
C TYR A 217 -16.77 -5.05 12.25
N LEU A 218 -17.64 -5.14 13.26
CA LEU A 218 -17.81 -6.30 14.11
C LEU A 218 -19.25 -6.85 13.94
N PRO A 219 -19.53 -8.10 14.34
CA PRO A 219 -20.90 -8.59 14.44
C PRO A 219 -21.75 -7.67 15.31
N LYS A 220 -23.03 -7.49 14.97
CA LYS A 220 -23.96 -6.61 15.68
C LYS A 220 -24.80 -7.41 16.65
N ASP A 221 -24.20 -7.86 17.74
CA ASP A 221 -24.84 -8.60 18.80
C ASP A 221 -24.34 -8.11 20.17
N ALA A 222 -25.06 -8.46 21.24
CA ALA A 222 -24.71 -8.03 22.59
C ALA A 222 -23.35 -8.59 23.08
N ALA A 223 -22.89 -9.71 22.55
CA ALA A 223 -21.60 -10.31 22.90
C ALA A 223 -20.43 -9.54 22.27
N SER A 224 -20.68 -8.77 21.23
CA SER A 224 -19.68 -7.97 20.52
C SER A 224 -19.50 -6.55 21.09
N GLU A 225 -20.40 -6.05 21.96
CA GLU A 225 -20.27 -4.70 22.55
C GLU A 225 -18.95 -4.49 23.30
N PRO A 226 -18.49 -5.39 24.20
CA PRO A 226 -17.22 -5.22 24.89
C PRO A 226 -16.02 -5.25 23.92
N ALA A 227 -16.11 -6.06 22.86
CA ALA A 227 -15.09 -6.13 21.80
C ALA A 227 -15.01 -4.80 21.03
N LEU A 228 -16.16 -4.21 20.68
CA LEU A 228 -16.22 -2.90 20.04
C LEU A 228 -15.60 -1.81 20.93
N ASP A 229 -15.90 -1.80 22.21
CA ASP A 229 -15.29 -0.87 23.17
C ASP A 229 -13.77 -1.03 23.26
N LYS A 230 -13.27 -2.27 23.22
CA LYS A 230 -11.84 -2.57 23.21
C LYS A 230 -11.17 -2.03 21.93
N VAL A 231 -11.78 -2.25 20.77
CA VAL A 231 -11.33 -1.71 19.49
C VAL A 231 -11.32 -0.18 19.50
N ASN A 232 -12.41 0.43 19.97
CA ASN A 232 -12.53 1.90 20.01
C ASN A 232 -11.48 2.54 20.94
N ARG A 233 -11.22 1.96 22.10
CA ARG A 233 -10.14 2.44 22.99
C ARG A 233 -8.77 2.34 22.34
N PHE A 234 -8.49 1.26 21.64
CA PHE A 234 -7.23 1.09 20.91
C PHE A 234 -7.08 2.15 19.82
N LEU A 235 -8.08 2.32 18.94
CA LEU A 235 -8.04 3.29 17.85
C LEU A 235 -7.91 4.73 18.36
N ALA A 236 -8.63 5.06 19.46
CA ALA A 236 -8.51 6.37 20.09
C ALA A 236 -7.09 6.61 20.64
N ALA A 237 -6.50 5.62 21.29
CA ALA A 237 -5.14 5.69 21.81
C ALA A 237 -4.11 5.82 20.70
N ALA A 238 -4.22 5.02 19.62
CA ALA A 238 -3.34 5.08 18.45
C ALA A 238 -3.41 6.44 17.72
N LYS A 239 -4.60 7.06 17.71
CA LYS A 239 -4.76 8.42 17.19
C LYS A 239 -4.11 9.46 18.09
N GLN A 240 -4.27 9.33 19.40
CA GLN A 240 -3.73 10.28 20.39
C GLN A 240 -2.20 10.19 20.51
N SER A 241 -1.63 8.98 20.45
CA SER A 241 -0.17 8.76 20.50
C SER A 241 0.57 9.19 19.22
N GLY A 242 -0.14 9.34 18.10
CA GLY A 242 0.45 9.57 16.78
C GLY A 242 0.85 8.30 16.03
N ASP A 243 0.62 7.11 16.60
CA ASP A 243 0.93 5.82 15.96
C ASP A 243 0.16 5.65 14.66
N LEU A 244 -1.12 6.07 14.63
CA LEU A 244 -1.94 6.02 13.43
C LEU A 244 -1.35 6.91 12.33
N ALA A 245 -1.00 8.16 12.63
CA ALA A 245 -0.36 9.08 11.70
C ALA A 245 1.02 8.57 11.23
N HIS A 246 1.75 7.87 12.10
CA HIS A 246 3.00 7.20 11.73
C HIS A 246 2.77 6.07 10.73
N LEU A 247 1.77 5.21 10.97
CA LEU A 247 1.40 4.14 10.02
C LEU A 247 0.90 4.71 8.68
N GLU A 248 0.11 5.78 8.70
CA GLU A 248 -0.31 6.48 7.47
C GLU A 248 0.90 6.96 6.66
N ARG A 249 1.86 7.63 7.29
CA ARG A 249 3.09 8.06 6.62
C ARG A 249 3.91 6.87 6.10
N LEU A 250 3.99 5.79 6.86
CA LEU A 250 4.73 4.59 6.46
C LEU A 250 4.13 3.92 5.22
N HIS A 251 2.82 3.81 5.16
CA HIS A 251 2.12 3.09 4.10
C HIS A 251 1.62 4.00 2.96
N PHE A 252 1.31 5.26 3.24
CA PHE A 252 0.69 6.19 2.29
C PHE A 252 1.50 7.46 2.02
N GLY A 253 2.33 7.92 2.95
CA GLY A 253 3.01 9.22 2.91
C GLY A 253 4.13 9.36 1.87
N GLN A 254 4.41 8.32 1.08
CA GLN A 254 5.46 8.34 0.06
C GLN A 254 4.96 8.86 -1.30
N PHE A 255 3.76 9.44 -1.36
CA PHE A 255 2.96 9.48 -2.58
C PHE A 255 2.71 10.88 -3.16
N GLU A 256 3.28 11.92 -2.60
CA GLU A 256 3.12 13.28 -3.12
C GLU A 256 4.14 13.61 -4.22
N HIS A 257 3.64 14.15 -5.34
CA HIS A 257 4.35 14.97 -6.36
C HIS A 257 5.24 14.35 -7.45
N ALA A 258 5.01 13.14 -7.95
CA ALA A 258 5.76 12.71 -9.13
C ALA A 258 5.14 13.17 -10.47
N SER A 259 6.01 13.47 -11.45
CA SER A 259 5.60 13.84 -12.80
C SER A 259 4.98 12.65 -13.54
N ARG A 260 3.78 12.83 -14.15
CA ARG A 260 3.13 11.80 -14.98
C ARG A 260 3.99 11.33 -16.14
N LEU A 261 4.74 12.22 -16.78
CA LEU A 261 5.65 11.87 -17.89
C LEU A 261 6.82 11.03 -17.39
N GLY A 262 7.35 11.34 -16.20
CA GLY A 262 8.37 10.53 -15.54
C GLY A 262 7.88 9.10 -15.26
N SER A 263 6.66 8.95 -14.77
CA SER A 263 6.04 7.64 -14.49
C SER A 263 5.90 6.78 -15.76
N LEU A 264 5.43 7.34 -16.88
CA LEU A 264 5.30 6.61 -18.14
C LEU A 264 6.65 6.15 -18.69
N THR A 265 7.67 7.01 -18.60
CA THR A 265 9.03 6.68 -19.05
C THR A 265 9.63 5.59 -18.15
N PHE A 266 9.45 5.72 -16.83
CA PHE A 266 9.89 4.71 -15.88
C PHE A 266 9.26 3.34 -16.14
N GLN A 267 7.93 3.28 -16.28
CA GLN A 267 7.22 2.02 -16.53
C GLN A 267 7.68 1.35 -17.83
N ARG A 268 7.92 2.14 -18.90
CA ARG A 268 8.46 1.59 -20.14
C ARG A 268 9.84 0.97 -19.92
N LYS A 269 10.76 1.68 -19.27
CA LYS A 269 12.11 1.19 -18.97
C LYS A 269 12.12 0.03 -17.97
N MET A 270 11.22 0.05 -17.01
CA MET A 270 11.03 -1.06 -16.07
C MET A 270 10.71 -2.37 -16.80
N ARG A 271 9.91 -2.32 -17.88
CA ARG A 271 9.58 -3.52 -18.68
C ARG A 271 10.69 -3.90 -19.67
N SER A 272 11.44 -2.94 -20.23
CA SER A 272 12.45 -3.21 -21.27
C SER A 272 13.85 -3.39 -20.71
N GLU A 273 14.24 -2.72 -19.64
CA GLU A 273 15.64 -2.65 -19.20
C GLU A 273 15.87 -3.25 -17.80
N LEU A 274 14.92 -3.08 -16.86
CA LEU A 274 15.09 -3.63 -15.51
C LEU A 274 15.33 -5.15 -15.45
N PRO A 275 14.70 -6.01 -16.29
CA PRO A 275 14.87 -7.46 -16.17
C PRO A 275 16.33 -7.92 -16.27
N GLN A 276 17.16 -7.24 -17.05
CA GLN A 276 18.59 -7.59 -17.15
C GLN A 276 19.40 -7.27 -15.89
N TRP A 277 18.95 -6.29 -15.07
CA TRP A 277 19.65 -5.82 -13.89
C TRP A 277 19.07 -6.33 -12.57
N GLN A 278 17.81 -6.79 -12.58
CA GLN A 278 17.07 -7.14 -11.37
C GLN A 278 17.78 -8.16 -10.48
N SER A 279 18.34 -9.21 -11.08
CA SER A 279 19.07 -10.25 -10.34
C SER A 279 20.31 -9.69 -9.64
N LEU A 280 21.07 -8.83 -10.33
CA LEU A 280 22.25 -8.18 -9.76
C LEU A 280 21.87 -7.21 -8.64
N MET A 281 20.83 -6.37 -8.85
CA MET A 281 20.33 -5.45 -7.84
C MET A 281 19.83 -6.19 -6.60
N ALA A 282 19.10 -7.29 -6.79
CA ALA A 282 18.63 -8.13 -5.68
C ALA A 282 19.78 -8.79 -4.93
N GLN A 283 20.84 -9.19 -5.61
CA GLN A 283 22.04 -9.71 -4.97
C GLN A 283 22.74 -8.65 -4.11
N VAL A 284 23.03 -7.48 -4.69
CA VAL A 284 23.68 -6.36 -3.98
C VAL A 284 22.83 -5.89 -2.81
N ALA A 285 21.53 -5.78 -2.99
CA ALA A 285 20.61 -5.38 -1.92
C ALA A 285 20.65 -6.36 -0.73
N ARG A 286 20.75 -7.68 -0.98
CA ARG A 286 20.97 -8.67 0.10
C ARG A 286 22.31 -8.50 0.80
N GLU A 287 23.39 -8.23 0.05
CA GLU A 287 24.73 -7.99 0.61
C GLU A 287 24.72 -6.82 1.62
N TYR A 288 23.93 -5.78 1.32
CA TYR A 288 23.81 -4.58 2.15
C TYR A 288 22.56 -4.52 3.03
N GLN A 289 21.76 -5.58 3.12
CA GLN A 289 20.53 -5.64 3.92
C GLN A 289 19.61 -4.45 3.64
N MET A 290 19.29 -4.21 2.38
CA MET A 290 18.35 -3.17 1.92
C MET A 290 17.31 -3.76 0.95
N ASP A 291 16.25 -3.01 0.71
CA ASP A 291 15.27 -3.38 -0.30
C ASP A 291 15.87 -3.19 -1.70
N TRP A 292 15.77 -4.23 -2.55
CA TRP A 292 16.26 -4.15 -3.92
C TRP A 292 15.51 -3.13 -4.76
N ARG A 293 14.23 -2.87 -4.44
CA ARG A 293 13.40 -1.88 -5.13
C ARG A 293 13.89 -0.46 -4.84
N LEU A 294 14.28 -0.19 -3.59
CA LEU A 294 14.93 1.07 -3.23
C LEU A 294 16.25 1.25 -4.01
N LEU A 295 17.10 0.23 -4.05
CA LEU A 295 18.36 0.29 -4.81
C LEU A 295 18.10 0.49 -6.31
N ALA A 296 17.12 -0.20 -6.88
CA ALA A 296 16.72 -0.04 -8.27
C ALA A 296 16.16 1.36 -8.56
N ALA A 297 15.34 1.91 -7.65
CA ALA A 297 14.80 3.27 -7.78
C ALA A 297 15.91 4.33 -7.71
N MET A 298 16.88 4.16 -6.82
CA MET A 298 18.07 5.01 -6.74
C MET A 298 18.87 4.95 -8.05
N ALA A 299 19.21 3.76 -8.53
CA ALA A 299 19.96 3.58 -9.78
C ALA A 299 19.22 4.15 -10.99
N TYR A 300 17.88 4.09 -11.00
CA TYR A 300 17.09 4.74 -12.04
C TYR A 300 17.16 6.25 -11.96
N GLN A 301 17.05 6.82 -10.78
CA GLN A 301 17.16 8.28 -10.57
C GLN A 301 18.54 8.81 -10.96
N GLU A 302 19.60 8.03 -10.75
CA GLU A 302 20.97 8.40 -11.06
C GLU A 302 21.25 8.33 -12.58
N SER A 303 20.97 7.20 -13.23
CA SER A 303 21.43 6.92 -14.59
C SER A 303 20.36 6.36 -15.51
N HIS A 304 19.12 6.18 -15.06
CA HIS A 304 18.11 5.38 -15.77
C HIS A 304 18.55 3.94 -16.06
N TRP A 305 19.34 3.35 -15.15
CA TRP A 305 19.96 2.01 -15.25
C TRP A 305 21.02 1.88 -16.36
N ASP A 306 21.67 2.97 -16.76
CA ASP A 306 22.76 2.95 -17.72
C ASP A 306 24.13 2.91 -17.01
N PRO A 307 24.87 1.77 -17.06
CA PRO A 307 26.19 1.67 -16.43
C PRO A 307 27.24 2.56 -17.11
N SER A 308 27.02 2.98 -18.35
CA SER A 308 27.93 3.84 -19.11
C SER A 308 27.67 5.33 -18.91
N ALA A 309 26.64 5.69 -18.14
CA ALA A 309 26.24 7.08 -17.91
C ALA A 309 27.42 7.94 -17.43
N THR A 310 27.53 9.13 -17.99
CA THR A 310 28.55 10.10 -17.61
C THR A 310 27.96 11.50 -17.63
N SER A 311 28.10 12.25 -16.53
CA SER A 311 27.67 13.64 -16.46
C SER A 311 28.78 14.59 -16.97
N HIS A 312 28.40 15.84 -17.23
CA HIS A 312 29.36 16.91 -17.58
C HIS A 312 30.34 17.24 -16.42
N THR A 313 30.00 16.88 -15.18
CA THR A 313 30.85 17.04 -14.00
C THR A 313 31.76 15.84 -13.73
N GLY A 314 31.71 14.81 -14.59
CA GLY A 314 32.59 13.63 -14.51
C GLY A 314 32.14 12.55 -13.51
N VAL A 315 30.90 12.59 -12.98
CA VAL A 315 30.31 11.46 -12.28
C VAL A 315 29.95 10.37 -13.27
N ARG A 316 30.08 9.09 -12.90
CA ARG A 316 29.94 7.97 -13.84
C ARG A 316 29.25 6.77 -13.22
N GLY A 317 28.71 5.94 -14.12
CA GLY A 317 28.19 4.61 -13.83
C GLY A 317 26.75 4.60 -13.37
N MET A 318 26.26 3.42 -13.05
CA MET A 318 24.85 3.18 -12.71
C MET A 318 24.39 4.00 -11.49
N MET A 319 25.28 4.28 -10.52
CA MET A 319 24.99 5.07 -9.33
C MET A 319 25.64 6.46 -9.36
N MET A 320 26.13 6.91 -10.52
CA MET A 320 26.70 8.24 -10.74
C MET A 320 27.70 8.68 -9.65
N LEU A 321 28.70 7.84 -9.38
CA LEU A 321 29.69 8.11 -8.34
C LEU A 321 30.73 9.12 -8.81
N THR A 322 31.13 10.06 -7.93
CA THR A 322 32.29 10.89 -8.15
C THR A 322 33.57 10.06 -8.07
N GLN A 323 34.68 10.56 -8.63
CA GLN A 323 35.97 9.87 -8.50
C GLN A 323 36.39 9.71 -7.03
N VAL A 324 36.26 10.77 -6.25
CA VAL A 324 36.62 10.77 -4.82
C VAL A 324 35.77 9.77 -4.04
N THR A 325 34.46 9.79 -4.24
CA THR A 325 33.54 8.85 -3.57
C THR A 325 33.85 7.39 -3.96
N ALA A 326 34.16 7.13 -5.23
CA ALA A 326 34.53 5.79 -5.70
C ALA A 326 35.81 5.28 -5.02
N GLU A 327 36.85 6.13 -4.94
CA GLU A 327 38.09 5.80 -4.25
C GLU A 327 37.89 5.52 -2.75
N GLU A 328 37.09 6.34 -2.05
CA GLU A 328 36.74 6.13 -0.64
C GLU A 328 35.97 4.84 -0.38
N LEU A 329 35.16 4.43 -1.38
CA LEU A 329 34.33 3.23 -1.30
C LEU A 329 35.01 1.97 -1.85
N GLY A 330 36.22 2.08 -2.43
CA GLY A 330 36.94 0.97 -3.03
C GLY A 330 36.25 0.46 -4.31
N VAL A 331 35.73 1.38 -5.13
CA VAL A 331 35.17 1.11 -6.46
C VAL A 331 36.26 1.39 -7.48
N ASP A 332 36.77 0.36 -8.12
CA ASP A 332 37.86 0.46 -9.10
C ASP A 332 37.35 0.91 -10.48
N ASP A 333 36.22 0.34 -10.92
CA ASP A 333 35.55 0.71 -12.18
C ASP A 333 34.11 1.18 -11.92
N ARG A 334 33.89 2.48 -11.99
CA ARG A 334 32.55 3.09 -11.85
C ARG A 334 31.57 2.69 -12.93
N THR A 335 32.06 2.20 -14.09
CA THR A 335 31.24 1.76 -15.21
C THR A 335 30.91 0.26 -15.14
N ASP A 336 31.55 -0.50 -14.27
CA ASP A 336 31.07 -1.83 -13.91
C ASP A 336 29.78 -1.69 -13.07
N ALA A 337 28.70 -2.30 -13.57
CA ALA A 337 27.38 -2.19 -12.94
C ALA A 337 27.37 -2.72 -11.49
N GLY A 338 28.08 -3.84 -11.25
CA GLY A 338 28.14 -4.47 -9.93
C GLY A 338 28.95 -3.64 -8.92
N GLU A 339 30.08 -3.11 -9.32
CA GLU A 339 30.92 -2.24 -8.48
C GLU A 339 30.20 -0.93 -8.18
N SER A 340 29.60 -0.31 -9.21
CA SER A 340 28.83 0.93 -9.05
C SER A 340 27.65 0.76 -8.09
N LEU A 341 26.85 -0.31 -8.24
CA LEU A 341 25.74 -0.62 -7.33
C LEU A 341 26.19 -0.87 -5.90
N ARG A 342 27.29 -1.62 -5.68
CA ARG A 342 27.85 -1.85 -4.33
C ARG A 342 28.36 -0.56 -3.72
N GLY A 343 29.04 0.28 -4.50
CA GLY A 343 29.49 1.60 -4.06
C GLY A 343 28.33 2.48 -3.60
N GLY A 344 27.29 2.62 -4.42
CA GLY A 344 26.10 3.39 -4.08
C GLY A 344 25.36 2.85 -2.86
N ALA A 345 25.16 1.52 -2.80
CA ALA A 345 24.53 0.86 -1.65
C ALA A 345 25.33 1.08 -0.35
N ARG A 346 26.66 0.92 -0.40
CA ARG A 346 27.55 1.18 0.73
C ARG A 346 27.45 2.62 1.20
N PHE A 347 27.55 3.57 0.29
CA PHE A 347 27.43 5.00 0.61
C PHE A 347 26.08 5.32 1.27
N PHE A 348 24.99 4.84 0.72
CA PHE A 348 23.66 5.02 1.30
C PHE A 348 23.54 4.42 2.71
N LYS A 349 24.07 3.21 2.93
CA LYS A 349 24.09 2.58 4.27
C LYS A 349 24.95 3.37 5.27
N ASP A 350 26.03 3.99 4.81
CA ASP A 350 26.86 4.85 5.65
C ASP A 350 26.12 6.10 6.08
N LEU A 351 25.36 6.72 5.17
CA LEU A 351 24.50 7.86 5.50
C LEU A 351 23.39 7.46 6.50
N LEU A 352 22.74 6.32 6.31
CA LEU A 352 21.77 5.80 7.27
C LEU A 352 22.35 5.62 8.68
N ARG A 353 23.59 5.12 8.79
CA ARG A 353 24.25 4.94 10.10
C ARG A 353 24.62 6.25 10.78
N ARG A 354 24.91 7.30 10.01
CA ARG A 354 25.27 8.62 10.53
C ARG A 354 24.06 9.42 11.04
N LEU A 355 22.84 9.10 10.60
CA LEU A 355 21.63 9.72 11.12
C LEU A 355 21.36 9.27 12.57
N PRO A 356 20.77 10.15 13.42
CA PRO A 356 20.34 9.81 14.78
C PRO A 356 19.49 8.54 14.82
N ALA A 357 19.71 7.68 15.82
CA ALA A 357 19.07 6.36 15.89
C ALA A 357 17.57 6.41 16.15
N ASP A 358 17.09 7.50 16.73
CA ASP A 358 15.69 7.78 17.08
C ASP A 358 14.84 8.27 15.91
N ILE A 359 15.46 8.63 14.77
CA ILE A 359 14.69 8.88 13.55
C ILE A 359 14.11 7.54 13.04
N ALA A 360 12.79 7.42 13.06
CA ALA A 360 12.09 6.21 12.65
C ALA A 360 11.99 6.09 11.12
N GLN A 361 11.63 4.90 10.61
CA GLN A 361 11.19 4.74 9.23
C GLN A 361 9.76 5.28 9.07
N PRO A 362 9.37 5.87 7.91
CA PRO A 362 10.16 6.01 6.66
C PRO A 362 11.06 7.25 6.61
N ASP A 363 10.98 8.12 7.62
CA ASP A 363 11.63 9.44 7.67
C ASP A 363 13.15 9.29 7.55
N ARG A 364 13.72 8.29 8.21
CA ARG A 364 15.15 7.96 8.18
C ARG A 364 15.67 7.68 6.77
N THR A 365 14.93 6.88 5.98
CA THR A 365 15.29 6.59 4.58
C THR A 365 15.22 7.85 3.74
N SER A 366 14.17 8.66 3.86
CA SER A 366 14.01 9.90 3.11
C SER A 366 15.11 10.91 3.41
N MET A 367 15.51 11.06 4.69
CA MET A 367 16.63 11.92 5.09
C MET A 367 17.96 11.40 4.55
N ALA A 368 18.19 10.08 4.54
CA ALA A 368 19.41 9.51 3.96
C ALA A 368 19.48 9.74 2.45
N LEU A 369 18.35 9.65 1.73
CA LEU A 369 18.27 9.98 0.31
C LEU A 369 18.58 11.46 0.05
N ALA A 370 18.06 12.38 0.86
CA ALA A 370 18.40 13.80 0.77
C ALA A 370 19.91 14.02 1.01
N ALA A 371 20.48 13.38 2.04
CA ALA A 371 21.91 13.46 2.30
C ALA A 371 22.78 12.86 1.20
N TYR A 372 22.26 11.88 0.45
CA TYR A 372 22.96 11.27 -0.69
C TYR A 372 23.27 12.31 -1.79
N THR A 373 22.34 13.23 -2.04
CA THR A 373 22.50 14.24 -3.09
C THR A 373 23.15 15.55 -2.62
N ILE A 374 22.79 16.07 -1.44
CA ILE A 374 23.32 17.37 -0.96
C ILE A 374 24.37 17.24 0.14
N GLY A 375 24.63 16.04 0.62
CA GLY A 375 25.55 15.77 1.72
C GLY A 375 24.93 15.93 3.12
N MET A 376 25.50 15.21 4.08
CA MET A 376 25.01 15.16 5.47
C MET A 376 25.01 16.53 6.16
N GLY A 377 25.99 17.39 5.85
CA GLY A 377 26.09 18.71 6.47
C GLY A 377 24.91 19.62 6.14
N HIS A 378 24.51 19.69 4.88
CA HIS A 378 23.36 20.49 4.45
C HIS A 378 22.02 19.91 4.92
N LEU A 379 21.91 18.58 5.02
CA LEU A 379 20.76 17.96 5.67
C LEU A 379 20.66 18.40 7.14
N GLU A 380 21.78 18.43 7.86
CA GLU A 380 21.79 18.87 9.26
C GLU A 380 21.43 20.37 9.38
N ASP A 381 21.89 21.22 8.47
CA ASP A 381 21.44 22.63 8.41
C ASP A 381 19.91 22.73 8.24
N ALA A 382 19.32 21.91 7.37
CA ALA A 382 17.86 21.86 7.20
C ALA A 382 17.15 21.41 8.48
N ARG A 383 17.67 20.39 9.18
CA ARG A 383 17.12 19.90 10.45
C ARG A 383 17.17 20.97 11.55
N VAL A 384 18.28 21.68 11.64
CA VAL A 384 18.43 22.82 12.58
C VAL A 384 17.46 23.96 12.25
N LEU A 385 17.26 24.26 10.97
CA LEU A 385 16.25 25.24 10.54
C LEU A 385 14.83 24.79 10.89
N THR A 386 14.55 23.51 10.77
CA THR A 386 13.25 22.90 11.16
C THR A 386 13.00 23.12 12.65
N GLU A 387 13.94 22.71 13.49
CA GLU A 387 13.85 22.86 14.96
C GLU A 387 13.67 24.32 15.38
N LYS A 388 14.48 25.24 14.82
CA LYS A 388 14.35 26.69 15.09
C LYS A 388 13.01 27.29 14.66
N SER A 389 12.33 26.65 13.69
CA SER A 389 11.01 27.08 13.21
C SER A 389 9.85 26.42 13.97
N GLY A 390 10.15 25.58 14.99
CA GLY A 390 9.16 24.86 15.81
C GLY A 390 8.65 23.55 15.20
N GLY A 391 9.25 23.06 14.11
CA GLY A 391 8.98 21.73 13.54
C GLY A 391 9.82 20.64 14.18
N ASP A 392 9.49 19.40 13.87
CA ASP A 392 10.23 18.23 14.38
C ASP A 392 11.36 17.85 13.41
N PRO A 393 12.65 17.96 13.82
CA PRO A 393 13.81 17.63 13.00
C PRO A 393 13.97 16.13 12.73
N HIS A 394 13.13 15.26 13.32
CA HIS A 394 13.09 13.81 13.07
C HIS A 394 12.00 13.39 12.08
N LEU A 395 11.10 14.31 11.70
CA LEU A 395 10.05 14.05 10.71
C LEU A 395 10.44 14.58 9.33
N TRP A 396 10.42 13.71 8.33
CA TRP A 396 10.75 14.09 6.95
C TRP A 396 9.86 15.21 6.40
N PRO A 397 8.52 15.23 6.56
CA PRO A 397 7.70 16.32 6.07
C PRO A 397 8.13 17.69 6.57
N ASP A 398 8.54 17.78 7.82
CA ASP A 398 8.99 19.03 8.43
C ASP A 398 10.36 19.45 7.90
N VAL A 399 11.31 18.52 7.81
CA VAL A 399 12.65 18.77 7.25
C VAL A 399 12.56 19.09 5.76
N ARG A 400 11.74 18.36 5.01
CA ARG A 400 11.47 18.58 3.58
C ARG A 400 11.02 20.03 3.30
N ALA A 401 10.15 20.59 4.13
CA ALA A 401 9.67 21.98 4.00
C ALA A 401 10.78 23.03 4.21
N HIS A 402 11.90 22.66 4.86
CA HIS A 402 13.01 23.56 5.16
C HIS A 402 14.20 23.41 4.22
N LEU A 403 14.34 22.29 3.51
CA LEU A 403 15.40 22.09 2.51
C LEU A 403 15.50 23.21 1.45
N PRO A 404 14.37 23.67 0.84
CA PRO A 404 14.42 24.77 -0.13
C PRO A 404 14.97 26.08 0.44
N LYS A 405 14.90 26.30 1.76
CA LYS A 405 15.43 27.49 2.42
C LYS A 405 16.94 27.59 2.33
N LEU A 406 17.65 26.48 2.09
CA LEU A 406 19.10 26.45 1.86
C LEU A 406 19.53 27.13 0.56
N GLN A 407 18.59 27.51 -0.32
CA GLN A 407 18.83 28.32 -1.52
C GLN A 407 18.51 29.80 -1.33
N ASN A 408 17.91 30.17 -0.18
CA ASN A 408 17.54 31.54 0.09
C ASN A 408 18.77 32.37 0.52
N PRO A 409 19.10 33.48 -0.20
CA PRO A 409 20.26 34.33 0.11
C PRO A 409 20.22 34.95 1.51
N ASP A 410 19.05 35.11 2.11
CA ASP A 410 18.91 35.64 3.46
C ASP A 410 19.06 34.57 4.55
N ILE A 411 19.04 33.28 4.19
CA ILE A 411 19.05 32.17 5.15
C ILE A 411 20.34 31.37 5.09
N PHE A 412 20.81 30.93 3.92
CA PHE A 412 21.97 30.06 3.84
C PHE A 412 23.27 30.67 4.43
N PRO A 413 23.51 32.00 4.44
CA PRO A 413 24.72 32.54 5.09
C PRO A 413 24.69 32.37 6.62
N MET A 414 23.52 32.10 7.21
CA MET A 414 23.37 31.87 8.65
C MET A 414 23.43 30.36 9.02
N THR A 415 23.54 29.48 8.03
CA THR A 415 23.71 28.05 8.25
C THR A 415 25.18 27.67 8.32
N ARG A 416 25.48 26.50 8.88
CA ARG A 416 26.87 26.07 9.09
C ARG A 416 27.59 25.73 7.78
N PHE A 417 26.87 25.12 6.83
CA PHE A 417 27.46 24.61 5.60
C PHE A 417 27.13 25.48 4.37
N GLY A 418 26.24 26.47 4.53
CA GLY A 418 25.94 27.44 3.48
C GLY A 418 24.94 26.96 2.43
N PHE A 419 25.14 27.38 1.19
CA PHE A 419 24.24 27.11 0.07
C PHE A 419 24.18 25.62 -0.29
N ALA A 420 22.96 25.13 -0.54
CA ALA A 420 22.71 23.81 -1.15
C ALA A 420 21.47 23.84 -2.03
N GLU A 421 21.44 22.97 -3.05
CA GLU A 421 20.31 22.77 -3.97
C GLU A 421 19.13 22.03 -3.30
N GLY A 422 18.53 22.64 -2.27
CA GLY A 422 17.50 22.02 -1.44
C GLY A 422 16.26 21.60 -2.20
N ASN A 423 15.81 22.35 -3.23
CA ASN A 423 14.71 21.93 -4.09
C ASN A 423 15.04 20.66 -4.88
N GLN A 424 16.27 20.55 -5.36
CA GLN A 424 16.73 19.36 -6.08
C GLN A 424 16.75 18.13 -5.16
N ALA A 425 17.18 18.31 -3.90
CA ALA A 425 17.14 17.24 -2.90
C ALA A 425 15.71 16.74 -2.64
N VAL A 426 14.76 17.65 -2.49
CA VAL A 426 13.34 17.28 -2.33
C VAL A 426 12.84 16.49 -3.54
N THR A 427 13.09 17.00 -4.75
CA THR A 427 12.68 16.32 -5.99
C THR A 427 13.34 14.95 -6.13
N TYR A 428 14.62 14.82 -5.75
CA TYR A 428 15.35 13.57 -5.77
C TYR A 428 14.70 12.51 -4.87
N VAL A 429 14.38 12.87 -3.64
CA VAL A 429 13.71 11.97 -2.70
C VAL A 429 12.33 11.58 -3.20
N ASP A 430 11.51 12.56 -3.63
CA ASP A 430 10.16 12.32 -4.13
C ASP A 430 10.16 11.37 -5.34
N ASN A 431 11.09 11.54 -6.28
CA ASN A 431 11.22 10.67 -7.44
C ASN A 431 11.60 9.23 -7.05
N ILE A 432 12.60 9.04 -6.18
CA ILE A 432 13.04 7.71 -5.76
C ILE A 432 11.91 6.98 -5.05
N ARG A 433 11.22 7.65 -4.13
CA ARG A 433 10.09 7.07 -3.40
C ARG A 433 8.94 6.72 -4.35
N HIS A 434 8.72 7.54 -5.36
CA HIS A 434 7.74 7.25 -6.38
C HIS A 434 8.10 6.01 -7.21
N TYR A 435 9.34 5.89 -7.68
CA TYR A 435 9.79 4.71 -8.44
C TYR A 435 9.79 3.44 -7.60
N GLU A 436 10.24 3.53 -6.34
CA GLU A 436 10.16 2.44 -5.37
C GLU A 436 8.72 1.97 -5.17
N GLY A 437 7.76 2.90 -5.05
CA GLY A 437 6.34 2.58 -4.93
C GLY A 437 5.79 1.85 -6.16
N ILE A 438 6.15 2.26 -7.39
CA ILE A 438 5.76 1.55 -8.62
C ILE A 438 6.35 0.12 -8.61
N LEU A 439 7.65 -0.02 -8.31
CA LEU A 439 8.31 -1.33 -8.23
C LEU A 439 7.65 -2.23 -7.18
N THR A 440 7.25 -1.67 -6.05
CA THR A 440 6.54 -2.39 -4.99
C THR A 440 5.21 -2.92 -5.50
N LEU A 441 4.39 -2.06 -6.09
CA LEU A 441 3.06 -2.45 -6.60
C LEU A 441 3.15 -3.49 -7.73
N GLU A 442 4.08 -3.34 -8.66
CA GLU A 442 4.30 -4.29 -9.77
C GLU A 442 4.88 -5.64 -9.28
N SER A 443 5.59 -5.65 -8.16
CA SER A 443 6.14 -6.88 -7.58
C SER A 443 5.17 -7.63 -6.67
N LEU A 444 3.98 -7.06 -6.41
CA LEU A 444 2.96 -7.76 -5.64
C LEU A 444 2.50 -9.03 -6.37
N PRO A 445 2.24 -10.13 -5.65
CA PRO A 445 1.72 -11.33 -6.27
C PRO A 445 0.44 -11.04 -7.05
N THR A 446 0.46 -11.30 -8.35
CA THR A 446 -0.73 -11.22 -9.21
C THR A 446 -1.67 -12.40 -9.01
N SER A 447 -1.21 -13.47 -8.34
CA SER A 447 -2.05 -14.63 -8.00
C SER A 447 -2.98 -14.24 -6.86
N ARG A 448 -4.13 -13.67 -7.21
CA ARG A 448 -5.27 -13.63 -6.30
C ARG A 448 -5.68 -15.07 -6.02
N LEU A 449 -6.12 -15.34 -4.79
CA LEU A 449 -6.83 -16.58 -4.50
C LEU A 449 -7.96 -16.67 -5.53
N SER A 450 -7.92 -17.70 -6.39
CA SER A 450 -9.08 -17.97 -7.26
C SER A 450 -10.28 -18.15 -6.35
N PRO A 451 -11.47 -17.63 -6.72
CA PRO A 451 -12.66 -17.92 -5.96
C PRO A 451 -12.80 -19.43 -5.85
N PRO A 452 -13.30 -19.96 -4.73
CA PRO A 452 -13.67 -21.37 -4.69
C PRO A 452 -14.53 -21.64 -5.92
N ILE A 453 -14.13 -22.63 -6.72
CA ILE A 453 -14.92 -23.03 -7.89
C ILE A 453 -16.25 -23.53 -7.32
N GLU A 454 -17.29 -22.73 -7.41
CA GLU A 454 -18.64 -23.20 -7.14
C GLU A 454 -18.97 -24.21 -8.24
N VAL A 455 -18.72 -25.48 -7.96
CA VAL A 455 -18.98 -26.58 -8.89
C VAL A 455 -20.43 -26.51 -9.38
N ASP A 456 -21.36 -26.11 -8.51
CA ASP A 456 -22.76 -25.87 -8.84
C ASP A 456 -22.98 -24.81 -9.94
N ALA A 457 -22.12 -23.76 -10.00
CA ALA A 457 -22.21 -22.75 -11.04
C ALA A 457 -21.79 -23.27 -12.42
N LEU A 458 -20.93 -24.30 -12.46
CA LEU A 458 -20.50 -24.98 -13.69
C LEU A 458 -21.47 -26.07 -14.15
N LEU A 459 -22.41 -26.48 -13.30
CA LEU A 459 -23.36 -27.51 -13.62
C LEU A 459 -24.56 -26.92 -14.42
N PRO A 460 -25.08 -27.66 -15.40
CA PRO A 460 -26.39 -27.36 -16.02
C PRO A 460 -27.46 -27.18 -14.93
N GLU A 461 -28.43 -26.29 -15.16
CA GLU A 461 -29.45 -25.91 -14.16
C GLU A 461 -30.14 -27.11 -13.47
N HIS A 462 -30.38 -28.18 -14.23
CA HIS A 462 -31.07 -29.39 -13.73
C HIS A 462 -30.20 -30.27 -12.82
N LEU A 463 -28.90 -30.00 -12.69
CA LEU A 463 -27.96 -30.72 -11.85
C LEU A 463 -27.46 -29.90 -10.63
N ARG A 464 -27.84 -28.60 -10.55
CA ARG A 464 -27.50 -27.76 -9.44
C ARG A 464 -28.18 -28.22 -8.14
N GLY A 465 -27.43 -28.25 -7.06
CA GLY A 465 -27.95 -28.70 -5.75
C GLY A 465 -28.09 -30.21 -5.58
N THR A 466 -27.69 -31.01 -6.56
CA THR A 466 -27.63 -32.47 -6.41
C THR A 466 -26.32 -32.87 -5.75
N PRO A 467 -26.33 -33.65 -4.64
CA PRO A 467 -25.11 -34.14 -4.06
C PRO A 467 -24.36 -35.00 -5.07
N LEU A 468 -23.16 -34.54 -5.48
CA LEU A 468 -22.30 -35.33 -6.35
C LEU A 468 -21.81 -36.59 -5.58
N PRO A 469 -21.86 -37.78 -6.18
CA PRO A 469 -21.28 -38.96 -5.53
C PRO A 469 -19.80 -38.76 -5.34
N VAL A 470 -19.37 -38.94 -4.10
CA VAL A 470 -17.94 -38.95 -3.75
C VAL A 470 -17.31 -40.16 -4.45
N LEU A 471 -16.40 -39.91 -5.41
CA LEU A 471 -15.61 -40.96 -6.07
C LEU A 471 -14.53 -41.50 -5.12
#